data_471418091ef32c335f9553edfce3fd32
#
_entry.id   471418091ef32c335f9553edfce3fd32
#
_cell.length_a   1.000
_cell.length_b   1.000
_cell.length_c   1.000
_cell.angle_alpha   90.00
_cell.angle_beta   90.00
_cell.angle_gamma   90.00
#
_symmetry.space_group_name_H-M   'P 1'
#
loop_
_entity.id
_entity.type
_entity.pdbx_description
1 polymer ?
#
loop_
_entity_poly.entity_id
_entity_poly.type
_entity_poly.pdbx_seq_one_letter_code
_entity_poly.pdbx_strand_id
1 'polypeptide(L)'
;MVNDKARRSVIQFEDVSFEYPGAETDSIHHISLDVKEGEFLVLTGGSGCGKTTLTRLVNGLGEQFYEGTLKGRITLLGRNISEYPLYEIGKKVGSIFQDPKSQFFASITEDEISFGCENYGVPYEELDRRVSSAIKRINGDMLRGKEIYPMSSGEKQKIAVASVNAVDPEIYVFDEPSANLDMYSVEALKNLMGGLKAEGHTIIVAEHRLYYLTDLADRFLYMENGSIKEEWTA
;
A
#
# COMPACT_ATOMS: atom_id res chain seq x y z
N MET A 1 6.92 -15.30 -24.71
CA MET A 1 7.10 -16.31 -23.65
C MET A 1 8.07 -15.73 -22.65
N VAL A 2 7.56 -15.03 -21.63
CA VAL A 2 8.37 -14.49 -20.53
C VAL A 2 8.74 -15.67 -19.66
N ASN A 3 10.04 -15.82 -19.42
CA ASN A 3 10.65 -16.90 -18.66
C ASN A 3 10.08 -16.87 -17.22
N ASP A 4 9.23 -17.84 -16.91
CA ASP A 4 8.65 -18.08 -15.58
C ASP A 4 9.73 -18.68 -14.64
N LYS A 5 10.80 -17.91 -14.43
CA LYS A 5 11.66 -18.10 -13.26
C LYS A 5 10.77 -17.79 -12.08
N ALA A 6 10.49 -18.78 -11.26
CA ALA A 6 9.67 -18.68 -10.07
C ALA A 6 10.03 -17.39 -9.31
N ARG A 7 9.19 -16.34 -9.47
CA ARG A 7 9.36 -15.07 -8.74
C ARG A 7 9.36 -15.39 -7.25
N ARG A 8 10.22 -14.73 -6.49
CA ARG A 8 10.30 -14.89 -5.04
C ARG A 8 8.96 -14.51 -4.40
N SER A 9 8.49 -15.28 -3.42
CA SER A 9 7.37 -14.87 -2.57
C SER A 9 7.82 -13.75 -1.65
N VAL A 10 7.09 -12.63 -1.65
CA VAL A 10 7.37 -11.48 -0.78
C VAL A 10 6.39 -11.37 0.36
N ILE A 11 5.16 -11.85 0.18
CA ILE A 11 4.14 -11.97 1.22
C ILE A 11 3.46 -13.33 1.09
N GLN A 12 3.32 -14.05 2.20
CA GLN A 12 2.58 -15.30 2.25
C GLN A 12 1.62 -15.30 3.43
N PHE A 13 0.39 -15.71 3.18
CA PHE A 13 -0.63 -16.02 4.18
C PHE A 13 -0.86 -17.53 4.16
N GLU A 14 -0.72 -18.16 5.30
CA GLU A 14 -0.94 -19.61 5.48
C GLU A 14 -2.13 -19.80 6.43
N ASP A 15 -3.31 -20.06 5.88
CA ASP A 15 -4.57 -20.30 6.61
C ASP A 15 -4.88 -19.21 7.63
N VAL A 16 -4.79 -17.95 7.21
CA VAL A 16 -4.89 -16.79 8.11
C VAL A 16 -6.34 -16.42 8.35
N SER A 17 -6.70 -16.30 9.62
CA SER A 17 -7.95 -15.69 10.11
C SER A 17 -7.61 -14.58 11.10
N PHE A 18 -8.38 -13.51 11.11
CA PHE A 18 -8.17 -12.38 12.01
C PHE A 18 -9.49 -11.82 12.53
N GLU A 19 -9.56 -11.62 13.84
CA GLU A 19 -10.73 -11.12 14.56
C GLU A 19 -10.36 -9.87 15.35
N TYR A 20 -11.12 -8.77 15.17
CA TYR A 20 -10.98 -7.58 16.00
C TYR A 20 -11.65 -7.77 17.37
N PRO A 21 -11.18 -7.09 18.44
CA PRO A 21 -11.80 -7.16 19.75
C PRO A 21 -13.27 -6.73 19.71
N GLY A 22 -14.15 -7.56 20.27
CA GLY A 22 -15.59 -7.30 20.32
C GLY A 22 -16.35 -7.52 19.02
N ALA A 23 -15.70 -8.01 17.97
CA ALA A 23 -16.40 -8.48 16.78
C ALA A 23 -17.14 -9.80 17.09
N GLU A 24 -18.34 -9.98 16.51
CA GLU A 24 -19.09 -11.22 16.63
C GLU A 24 -18.53 -12.36 15.75
N THR A 25 -17.77 -11.99 14.72
CA THR A 25 -17.16 -12.90 13.75
C THR A 25 -15.76 -12.43 13.36
N ASP A 26 -14.92 -13.34 12.90
CA ASP A 26 -13.63 -12.98 12.31
C ASP A 26 -13.83 -11.99 11.15
N SER A 27 -12.93 -11.03 11.02
CA SER A 27 -12.97 -10.04 9.93
C SER A 27 -12.44 -10.60 8.61
N ILE A 28 -11.55 -11.61 8.69
CA ILE A 28 -11.12 -12.47 7.57
C ILE A 28 -11.00 -13.92 8.03
N HIS A 29 -11.25 -14.84 7.12
CA HIS A 29 -11.34 -16.28 7.41
C HIS A 29 -10.52 -17.09 6.42
N HIS A 30 -9.63 -17.93 6.93
CA HIS A 30 -8.93 -18.97 6.18
C HIS A 30 -8.28 -18.45 4.88
N ILE A 31 -7.63 -17.29 4.94
CA ILE A 31 -6.92 -16.71 3.80
C ILE A 31 -5.59 -17.44 3.58
N SER A 32 -5.45 -18.05 2.40
CA SER A 32 -4.18 -18.55 1.90
C SER A 32 -3.85 -17.80 0.62
N LEU A 33 -2.75 -17.04 0.64
CA LEU A 33 -2.36 -16.13 -0.41
C LEU A 33 -0.84 -16.07 -0.51
N ASP A 34 -0.33 -16.10 -1.72
CA ASP A 34 1.10 -15.92 -2.02
C ASP A 34 1.26 -14.78 -3.03
N VAL A 35 1.94 -13.70 -2.62
CA VAL A 35 2.22 -12.53 -3.46
C VAL A 35 3.68 -12.58 -3.89
N LYS A 36 3.91 -12.44 -5.19
CA LYS A 36 5.23 -12.51 -5.80
C LYS A 36 5.89 -11.15 -5.93
N GLU A 37 7.21 -11.15 -5.94
CA GLU A 37 8.03 -9.97 -6.19
C GLU A 37 7.66 -9.32 -7.54
N GLY A 38 7.43 -8.00 -7.54
CA GLY A 38 7.03 -7.23 -8.71
C GLY A 38 5.61 -7.51 -9.21
N GLU A 39 4.78 -8.22 -8.42
CA GLU A 39 3.38 -8.47 -8.74
C GLU A 39 2.52 -7.24 -8.46
N PHE A 40 1.58 -6.95 -9.35
CA PHE A 40 0.50 -5.99 -9.15
C PHE A 40 -0.79 -6.75 -8.83
N LEU A 41 -1.15 -6.82 -7.57
CA LEU A 41 -2.31 -7.53 -7.04
C LEU A 41 -3.45 -6.56 -6.73
N VAL A 42 -4.65 -6.84 -7.21
CA VAL A 42 -5.85 -6.08 -6.90
C VAL A 42 -6.81 -6.90 -6.04
N LEU A 43 -7.18 -6.35 -4.89
CA LEU A 43 -8.21 -6.88 -3.99
C LEU A 43 -9.52 -6.14 -4.27
N THR A 44 -10.59 -6.85 -4.62
CA THR A 44 -11.90 -6.27 -4.86
C THR A 44 -13.01 -7.02 -4.12
N GLY A 45 -14.16 -6.42 -4.00
CA GLY A 45 -15.31 -6.97 -3.28
C GLY A 45 -16.15 -5.87 -2.63
N GLY A 46 -17.28 -6.23 -2.04
CA GLY A 46 -18.19 -5.31 -1.37
C GLY A 46 -17.55 -4.54 -0.19
N SER A 47 -18.20 -3.48 0.27
CA SER A 47 -17.78 -2.81 1.51
C SER A 47 -17.88 -3.78 2.68
N GLY A 48 -16.88 -3.74 3.58
CA GLY A 48 -16.84 -4.62 4.76
C GLY A 48 -16.45 -6.08 4.46
N CYS A 49 -16.06 -6.46 3.24
CA CYS A 49 -15.68 -7.83 2.92
C CYS A 49 -14.28 -8.27 3.41
N GLY A 50 -13.52 -7.38 4.09
CA GLY A 50 -12.23 -7.70 4.68
C GLY A 50 -10.99 -7.14 3.96
N LYS A 51 -11.12 -6.38 2.86
CA LYS A 51 -9.98 -5.82 2.10
C LYS A 51 -9.03 -4.99 2.98
N THR A 52 -9.57 -4.01 3.70
CA THR A 52 -8.79 -3.16 4.62
C THR A 52 -8.15 -3.98 5.75
N THR A 53 -8.80 -5.03 6.23
CA THR A 53 -8.21 -5.94 7.22
C THR A 53 -7.01 -6.68 6.62
N LEU A 54 -7.13 -7.18 5.40
CA LEU A 54 -6.04 -7.85 4.72
C LEU A 54 -4.86 -6.90 4.47
N THR A 55 -5.11 -5.66 4.01
CA THR A 55 -4.05 -4.65 3.84
C THR A 55 -3.38 -4.29 5.16
N ARG A 56 -4.12 -4.19 6.27
CA ARG A 56 -3.58 -3.97 7.61
C ARG A 56 -2.74 -5.12 8.14
N LEU A 57 -3.01 -6.33 7.74
CA LEU A 57 -2.16 -7.48 8.07
C LEU A 57 -0.87 -7.48 7.26
N VAL A 58 -0.92 -7.08 5.99
CA VAL A 58 0.28 -6.93 5.14
C VAL A 58 1.27 -5.90 5.69
N ASN A 59 0.77 -4.79 6.23
CA ASN A 59 1.62 -3.72 6.77
C ASN A 59 1.89 -3.84 8.29
N GLY A 60 1.48 -4.95 8.92
CA GLY A 60 1.69 -5.24 10.34
C GLY A 60 0.78 -4.49 11.30
N LEU A 61 -0.08 -3.58 10.82
CA LEU A 61 -0.96 -2.81 11.70
C LEU A 61 -2.07 -3.66 12.33
N GLY A 62 -2.53 -4.71 11.64
CA GLY A 62 -3.64 -5.54 12.12
C GLY A 62 -3.32 -6.20 13.46
N GLU A 63 -2.14 -6.77 13.62
CA GLU A 63 -1.74 -7.47 14.85
C GLU A 63 -1.12 -6.54 15.90
N GLN A 64 -0.26 -5.61 15.46
CA GLN A 64 0.58 -4.82 16.39
C GLN A 64 -0.07 -3.51 16.86
N PHE A 65 -1.05 -2.98 16.12
CA PHE A 65 -1.64 -1.68 16.42
C PHE A 65 -3.14 -1.75 16.74
N TYR A 66 -3.92 -2.55 15.98
CA TYR A 66 -5.39 -2.56 16.15
C TYR A 66 -5.89 -3.53 17.22
N GLU A 67 -5.03 -4.21 17.94
CA GLU A 67 -5.39 -5.30 18.84
C GLU A 67 -6.34 -6.32 18.15
N GLY A 68 -6.02 -7.57 18.19
CA GLY A 68 -6.84 -8.61 17.56
C GLY A 68 -6.25 -9.99 17.75
N THR A 69 -7.00 -10.99 17.34
CA THR A 69 -6.56 -12.38 17.40
C THR A 69 -6.22 -12.88 16.00
N LEU A 70 -4.94 -13.09 15.74
CA LEU A 70 -4.43 -13.69 14.52
C LEU A 70 -4.32 -15.21 14.70
N LYS A 71 -4.87 -15.98 13.76
CA LYS A 71 -4.64 -17.41 13.59
C LYS A 71 -3.98 -17.65 12.25
N GLY A 72 -3.19 -18.71 12.11
CA GLY A 72 -2.39 -18.97 10.93
C GLY A 72 -1.04 -18.25 10.97
N ARG A 73 -0.42 -18.04 9.81
CA ARG A 73 0.91 -17.44 9.72
C ARG A 73 1.00 -16.47 8.56
N ILE A 74 1.66 -15.33 8.80
CA ILE A 74 1.99 -14.36 7.75
C ILE A 74 3.50 -14.26 7.66
N THR A 75 4.03 -14.40 6.45
CA THR A 75 5.47 -14.25 6.16
C THR A 75 5.68 -13.03 5.26
N LEU A 76 6.54 -12.13 5.68
CA LEU A 76 7.01 -10.96 4.92
C LEU A 76 8.48 -11.15 4.57
N LEU A 77 8.82 -11.15 3.27
CA LEU A 77 10.19 -11.30 2.76
C LEU A 77 10.94 -12.52 3.35
N GLY A 78 10.20 -13.62 3.58
CA GLY A 78 10.75 -14.89 4.07
C GLY A 78 10.88 -15.02 5.59
N ARG A 79 10.42 -14.02 6.37
CA ARG A 79 10.42 -14.04 7.84
C ARG A 79 9.00 -13.83 8.37
N ASN A 80 8.64 -14.45 9.50
CA ASN A 80 7.34 -14.24 10.12
C ASN A 80 7.14 -12.76 10.45
N ILE A 81 5.97 -12.19 10.06
CA ILE A 81 5.69 -10.76 10.24
C ILE A 81 5.69 -10.34 11.71
N SER A 82 5.25 -11.22 12.62
CA SER A 82 5.25 -10.98 14.07
C SER A 82 6.66 -10.83 14.70
N GLU A 83 7.69 -11.27 13.98
CA GLU A 83 9.09 -11.14 14.42
C GLU A 83 9.71 -9.78 14.05
N TYR A 84 9.02 -8.99 13.21
CA TYR A 84 9.46 -7.65 12.86
C TYR A 84 8.88 -6.61 13.83
N PRO A 85 9.68 -5.68 14.34
CA PRO A 85 9.11 -4.47 14.94
C PRO A 85 8.44 -3.64 13.85
N LEU A 86 7.35 -2.94 14.20
CA LEU A 86 6.51 -2.21 13.24
C LEU A 86 7.29 -1.23 12.35
N TYR A 87 8.29 -0.54 12.90
CA TYR A 87 9.12 0.39 12.13
C TYR A 87 9.96 -0.29 11.04
N GLU A 88 10.34 -1.56 11.20
CA GLU A 88 11.02 -2.33 10.15
C GLU A 88 10.05 -2.76 9.06
N ILE A 89 8.81 -3.10 9.41
CA ILE A 89 7.75 -3.36 8.43
C ILE A 89 7.52 -2.10 7.60
N GLY A 90 7.39 -0.93 8.23
CA GLY A 90 7.18 0.35 7.56
C GLY A 90 8.29 0.76 6.59
N LYS A 91 9.52 0.26 6.77
CA LYS A 91 10.60 0.43 5.77
C LYS A 91 10.42 -0.43 4.53
N LYS A 92 9.75 -1.56 4.65
CA LYS A 92 9.58 -2.58 3.60
C LYS A 92 8.24 -2.47 2.89
N VAL A 93 7.21 -2.05 3.62
CA VAL A 93 5.83 -1.94 3.17
C VAL A 93 5.36 -0.51 3.37
N GLY A 94 5.28 0.23 2.28
CA GLY A 94 4.74 1.58 2.27
C GLY A 94 3.23 1.55 2.08
N SER A 95 2.48 2.23 2.95
CA SER A 95 1.02 2.24 2.93
C SER A 95 0.47 3.60 2.55
N ILE A 96 -0.49 3.61 1.63
CA ILE A 96 -1.28 4.77 1.25
C ILE A 96 -2.72 4.49 1.64
N PHE A 97 -3.24 5.25 2.62
CA PHE A 97 -4.58 5.07 3.18
C PHE A 97 -5.67 5.77 2.37
N GLN A 98 -6.91 5.34 2.55
CA GLN A 98 -8.10 5.89 1.89
C GLN A 98 -8.27 7.40 2.09
N ASP A 99 -7.98 7.92 3.28
CA ASP A 99 -7.94 9.36 3.54
C ASP A 99 -6.50 9.84 3.72
N PRO A 100 -5.90 10.50 2.71
CA PRO A 100 -4.56 11.03 2.81
C PRO A 100 -4.35 12.01 3.97
N LYS A 101 -5.41 12.71 4.40
CA LYS A 101 -5.31 13.68 5.51
C LYS A 101 -4.96 13.02 6.84
N SER A 102 -5.42 11.80 7.05
CA SER A 102 -5.12 11.04 8.28
C SER A 102 -3.68 10.56 8.34
N GLN A 103 -2.93 10.66 7.23
CA GLN A 103 -1.57 10.20 7.09
C GLN A 103 -0.53 11.31 7.32
N PHE A 104 -0.92 12.60 7.19
CA PHE A 104 0.02 13.71 7.24
C PHE A 104 0.42 14.10 8.67
N PHE A 105 1.72 14.26 8.86
CA PHE A 105 2.35 14.72 10.10
C PHE A 105 2.84 16.18 9.99
N ALA A 106 3.23 16.62 8.80
CA ALA A 106 3.69 17.98 8.55
C ALA A 106 2.65 18.80 7.77
N SER A 107 2.79 20.12 7.83
CA SER A 107 1.91 21.06 7.12
C SER A 107 2.46 21.50 5.76
N ILE A 108 3.77 21.37 5.54
CA ILE A 108 4.49 21.77 4.32
C ILE A 108 4.88 20.53 3.52
N THR A 109 4.81 20.64 2.20
CA THR A 109 5.03 19.55 1.26
C THR A 109 6.37 18.83 1.47
N GLU A 110 7.47 19.58 1.48
CA GLU A 110 8.81 18.99 1.60
C GLU A 110 9.02 18.34 2.98
N ASP A 111 8.52 18.97 4.03
CA ASP A 111 8.62 18.45 5.40
C ASP A 111 7.85 17.12 5.53
N GLU A 112 6.68 17.03 4.91
CA GLU A 112 5.89 15.78 4.89
C GLU A 112 6.60 14.67 4.10
N ILE A 113 7.17 15.01 2.95
CA ILE A 113 7.88 14.03 2.11
C ILE A 113 9.17 13.56 2.78
N SER A 114 9.87 14.43 3.50
CA SER A 114 11.10 14.07 4.23
C SER A 114 10.85 13.29 5.51
N PHE A 115 9.69 13.46 6.13
CA PHE A 115 9.38 12.97 7.49
C PHE A 115 9.73 11.49 7.70
N GLY A 116 9.31 10.61 6.78
CA GLY A 116 9.62 9.18 6.88
C GLY A 116 11.12 8.89 6.81
N CYS A 117 11.82 9.56 5.89
CA CYS A 117 13.27 9.42 5.72
C CYS A 117 14.05 9.91 6.94
N GLU A 118 13.64 11.04 7.54
CA GLU A 118 14.24 11.59 8.76
C GLU A 118 14.09 10.63 9.94
N ASN A 119 12.89 10.06 10.13
CA ASN A 119 12.63 9.07 11.17
C ASN A 119 13.48 7.80 11.02
N TYR A 120 13.89 7.47 9.79
CA TYR A 120 14.78 6.35 9.51
C TYR A 120 16.26 6.71 9.52
N GLY A 121 16.60 7.97 9.83
CA GLY A 121 17.98 8.44 9.96
C GLY A 121 18.72 8.56 8.62
N VAL A 122 18.01 8.85 7.54
CA VAL A 122 18.62 9.11 6.23
C VAL A 122 19.50 10.37 6.31
N PRO A 123 20.77 10.33 5.86
CA PRO A 123 21.66 11.51 5.87
C PRO A 123 21.08 12.67 5.06
N TYR A 124 21.31 13.92 5.50
CA TYR A 124 20.74 15.12 4.91
C TYR A 124 20.99 15.25 3.39
N GLU A 125 22.18 14.94 2.92
CA GLU A 125 22.50 14.98 1.48
C GLU A 125 21.70 14.00 0.65
N GLU A 126 21.43 12.82 1.19
CA GLU A 126 20.57 11.79 0.59
C GLU A 126 19.09 12.17 0.69
N LEU A 127 18.68 12.81 1.79
CA LEU A 127 17.34 13.27 2.05
C LEU A 127 16.85 14.25 0.97
N ASP A 128 17.62 15.30 0.69
CA ASP A 128 17.27 16.29 -0.34
C ASP A 128 17.10 15.64 -1.71
N ARG A 129 17.98 14.70 -2.05
CA ARG A 129 17.89 13.93 -3.30
C ARG A 129 16.61 13.10 -3.37
N ARG A 130 16.24 12.41 -2.29
CA ARG A 130 15.02 11.58 -2.21
C ARG A 130 13.76 12.43 -2.31
N VAL A 131 13.67 13.49 -1.55
CA VAL A 131 12.54 14.44 -1.59
C VAL A 131 12.37 15.02 -3.00
N SER A 132 13.45 15.50 -3.61
CA SER A 132 13.41 16.03 -4.97
C SER A 132 12.99 15.01 -6.01
N SER A 133 13.46 13.76 -5.89
CA SER A 133 13.05 12.65 -6.76
C SER A 133 11.57 12.30 -6.59
N ALA A 134 11.08 12.22 -5.35
CA ALA A 134 9.69 11.92 -5.05
C ALA A 134 8.74 12.99 -5.59
N ILE A 135 9.08 14.27 -5.42
CA ILE A 135 8.30 15.41 -5.98
C ILE A 135 8.25 15.33 -7.51
N LYS A 136 9.39 15.07 -8.15
CA LYS A 136 9.45 14.95 -9.62
C LYS A 136 8.60 13.78 -10.13
N ARG A 137 8.59 12.65 -9.43
CA ARG A 137 7.80 11.46 -9.78
C ARG A 137 6.30 11.76 -9.85
N ILE A 138 5.79 12.56 -8.92
CA ILE A 138 4.36 12.94 -8.90
C ILE A 138 4.04 14.13 -9.82
N ASN A 139 5.01 14.63 -10.60
CA ASN A 139 4.91 15.90 -11.33
C ASN A 139 4.48 17.06 -10.40
N GLY A 140 5.10 17.11 -9.21
CA GLY A 140 4.68 17.96 -8.09
C GLY A 140 5.51 19.22 -7.89
N ASP A 141 6.31 19.67 -8.87
CA ASP A 141 7.17 20.86 -8.71
C ASP A 141 6.39 22.12 -8.29
N MET A 142 5.14 22.24 -8.75
CA MET A 142 4.24 23.34 -8.37
C MET A 142 3.72 23.24 -6.93
N LEU A 143 3.96 22.12 -6.25
CA LEU A 143 3.53 21.88 -4.86
C LEU A 143 4.64 22.20 -3.84
N ARG A 144 5.86 22.46 -4.30
CA ARG A 144 7.00 22.79 -3.42
C ARG A 144 6.71 24.02 -2.55
N GLY A 145 7.07 23.93 -1.27
CA GLY A 145 6.90 24.98 -0.27
C GLY A 145 5.45 25.34 0.05
N LYS A 146 4.47 24.56 -0.42
CA LYS A 146 3.06 24.84 -0.18
C LYS A 146 2.53 24.13 1.05
N GLU A 147 1.54 24.75 1.69
CA GLU A 147 0.75 24.14 2.73
C GLU A 147 -0.15 23.04 2.15
N ILE A 148 -0.18 21.87 2.79
CA ILE A 148 -0.92 20.69 2.34
C ILE A 148 -2.42 20.84 2.60
N TYR A 149 -2.83 21.42 3.73
CA TYR A 149 -4.23 21.48 4.13
C TYR A 149 -5.19 22.10 3.10
N PRO A 150 -4.85 23.22 2.41
CA PRO A 150 -5.72 23.84 1.41
C PRO A 150 -5.72 23.11 0.05
N MET A 151 -4.86 22.11 -0.16
CA MET A 151 -4.77 21.38 -1.43
C MET A 151 -6.04 20.57 -1.74
N SER A 152 -6.26 20.32 -3.03
CA SER A 152 -7.28 19.40 -3.53
C SER A 152 -7.01 17.94 -3.09
N SER A 153 -8.02 17.08 -3.15
CA SER A 153 -7.86 15.65 -2.82
C SER A 153 -6.80 14.98 -3.70
N GLY A 154 -6.75 15.31 -5.00
CA GLY A 154 -5.75 14.77 -5.92
C GLY A 154 -4.33 15.22 -5.60
N GLU A 155 -4.12 16.49 -5.21
CA GLU A 155 -2.81 16.97 -4.77
C GLU A 155 -2.37 16.30 -3.47
N LYS A 156 -3.28 16.17 -2.50
CA LYS A 156 -3.03 15.44 -1.25
C LYS A 156 -2.65 13.99 -1.50
N GLN A 157 -3.37 13.31 -2.40
CA GLN A 157 -3.04 11.94 -2.78
C GLN A 157 -1.63 11.82 -3.36
N LYS A 158 -1.25 12.75 -4.24
CA LYS A 158 0.11 12.83 -4.78
C LYS A 158 1.15 12.98 -3.68
N ILE A 159 0.94 13.89 -2.71
CA ILE A 159 1.86 14.08 -1.59
C ILE A 159 1.97 12.82 -0.74
N ALA A 160 0.85 12.16 -0.41
CA ALA A 160 0.86 10.91 0.34
C ALA A 160 1.66 9.81 -0.36
N VAL A 161 1.52 9.68 -1.68
CA VAL A 161 2.36 8.74 -2.45
C VAL A 161 3.82 9.17 -2.47
N ALA A 162 4.12 10.47 -2.60
CA ALA A 162 5.48 10.98 -2.60
C ALA A 162 6.19 10.76 -1.26
N SER A 163 5.50 10.94 -0.12
CA SER A 163 6.08 10.71 1.21
C SER A 163 6.43 9.23 1.42
N VAL A 164 5.59 8.31 0.98
CA VAL A 164 5.89 6.87 1.00
C VAL A 164 7.03 6.54 0.03
N ASN A 165 6.99 7.10 -1.18
CA ASN A 165 8.01 6.83 -2.21
C ASN A 165 9.41 7.35 -1.83
N ALA A 166 9.53 8.43 -1.06
CA ALA A 166 10.82 8.92 -0.59
C ALA A 166 11.56 7.89 0.30
N VAL A 167 10.83 7.05 1.02
CA VAL A 167 11.37 5.94 1.82
C VAL A 167 11.85 4.79 0.93
N ASP A 168 11.27 4.64 -0.27
CA ASP A 168 11.58 3.60 -1.27
C ASP A 168 11.33 2.16 -0.76
N PRO A 169 10.09 1.81 -0.37
CA PRO A 169 9.74 0.48 0.12
C PRO A 169 9.72 -0.55 -1.02
N GLU A 170 9.96 -1.83 -0.69
CA GLU A 170 9.88 -2.95 -1.65
C GLU A 170 8.42 -3.23 -2.09
N ILE A 171 7.46 -2.95 -1.19
CA ILE A 171 6.03 -3.26 -1.36
C ILE A 171 5.20 -2.02 -1.11
N TYR A 172 4.27 -1.71 -2.00
CA TYR A 172 3.29 -0.64 -1.84
C TYR A 172 1.91 -1.21 -1.60
N VAL A 173 1.22 -0.71 -0.59
CA VAL A 173 -0.17 -1.06 -0.26
C VAL A 173 -1.04 0.18 -0.39
N PHE A 174 -2.05 0.11 -1.25
CA PHE A 174 -3.03 1.17 -1.45
C PHE A 174 -4.39 0.69 -0.97
N ASP A 175 -5.00 1.42 -0.04
CA ASP A 175 -6.35 1.13 0.46
C ASP A 175 -7.33 2.17 -0.06
N GLU A 176 -8.18 1.80 -1.02
CA GLU A 176 -9.18 2.62 -1.72
C GLU A 176 -8.64 3.99 -2.21
N PRO A 177 -7.50 4.02 -2.91
CA PRO A 177 -6.80 5.28 -3.19
C PRO A 177 -7.53 6.20 -4.16
N SER A 178 -8.56 5.71 -4.88
CA SER A 178 -9.35 6.51 -5.82
C SER A 178 -10.63 7.09 -5.24
N ALA A 179 -10.98 6.78 -3.96
CA ALA A 179 -12.30 7.04 -3.40
C ALA A 179 -12.78 8.52 -3.54
N ASN A 180 -11.89 9.48 -3.36
CA ASN A 180 -12.20 10.92 -3.36
C ASN A 180 -11.56 11.67 -4.54
N LEU A 181 -11.21 10.96 -5.62
CA LEU A 181 -10.52 11.52 -6.77
C LEU A 181 -11.44 11.73 -7.97
N ASP A 182 -11.21 12.81 -8.69
CA ASP A 182 -11.76 13.03 -10.02
C ASP A 182 -11.02 12.17 -11.08
N MET A 183 -11.54 12.14 -12.31
CA MET A 183 -10.97 11.31 -13.37
C MET A 183 -9.53 11.66 -13.72
N TYR A 184 -9.15 12.95 -13.68
CA TYR A 184 -7.77 13.36 -13.96
C TYR A 184 -6.81 12.89 -12.88
N SER A 185 -7.23 12.99 -11.61
CA SER A 185 -6.46 12.51 -10.47
C SER A 185 -6.34 11.00 -10.46
N VAL A 186 -7.39 10.26 -10.86
CA VAL A 186 -7.34 8.80 -11.02
C VAL A 186 -6.36 8.39 -12.11
N GLU A 187 -6.35 9.08 -13.26
CA GLU A 187 -5.40 8.80 -14.34
C GLU A 187 -3.95 9.10 -13.92
N ALA A 188 -3.74 10.20 -13.19
CA ALA A 188 -2.43 10.50 -12.62
C ALA A 188 -1.97 9.43 -11.64
N LEU A 189 -2.87 8.92 -10.78
CA LEU A 189 -2.60 7.82 -9.85
C LEU A 189 -2.27 6.52 -10.59
N LYS A 190 -3.02 6.17 -11.64
CA LYS A 190 -2.75 5.02 -12.52
C LYS A 190 -1.33 5.09 -13.09
N ASN A 191 -0.96 6.23 -13.68
CA ASN A 191 0.37 6.42 -14.26
C ASN A 191 1.49 6.29 -13.24
N LEU A 192 1.26 6.78 -12.02
CA LEU A 192 2.20 6.68 -10.90
C LEU A 192 2.39 5.22 -10.48
N MET A 193 1.31 4.46 -10.29
CA MET A 193 1.38 3.03 -9.98
C MET A 193 2.05 2.25 -11.11
N GLY A 194 1.78 2.60 -12.37
CA GLY A 194 2.43 2.00 -13.54
C GLY A 194 3.95 2.22 -13.53
N GLY A 195 4.39 3.41 -13.13
CA GLY A 195 5.81 3.72 -12.92
C GLY A 195 6.45 2.86 -11.84
N LEU A 196 5.81 2.72 -10.69
CA LEU A 196 6.28 1.86 -9.59
C LEU A 196 6.37 0.38 -10.03
N LYS A 197 5.36 -0.11 -10.75
CA LYS A 197 5.38 -1.47 -11.31
C LYS A 197 6.56 -1.66 -12.27
N ALA A 198 6.78 -0.71 -13.17
CA ALA A 198 7.88 -0.77 -14.15
C ALA A 198 9.26 -0.76 -13.50
N GLU A 199 9.41 -0.21 -12.30
CA GLU A 199 10.62 -0.23 -11.50
C GLU A 199 10.79 -1.53 -10.70
N GLY A 200 9.81 -2.42 -10.74
CA GLY A 200 9.86 -3.74 -10.11
C GLY A 200 9.28 -3.81 -8.69
N HIS A 201 8.65 -2.74 -8.21
CA HIS A 201 7.97 -2.78 -6.92
C HIS A 201 6.76 -3.71 -6.94
N THR A 202 6.52 -4.38 -5.82
CA THR A 202 5.29 -5.14 -5.59
C THR A 202 4.19 -4.19 -5.15
N ILE A 203 2.99 -4.32 -5.74
CA ILE A 203 1.88 -3.40 -5.49
C ILE A 203 0.64 -4.21 -5.12
N ILE A 204 0.02 -3.85 -4.01
CA ILE A 204 -1.27 -4.39 -3.57
C ILE A 204 -2.26 -3.24 -3.49
N VAL A 205 -3.39 -3.36 -4.19
CA VAL A 205 -4.43 -2.33 -4.21
C VAL A 205 -5.75 -2.92 -3.77
N ALA A 206 -6.31 -2.44 -2.67
CA ALA A 206 -7.70 -2.68 -2.32
C ALA A 206 -8.56 -1.62 -3.00
N GLU A 207 -9.49 -2.02 -3.90
CA GLU A 207 -10.22 -1.06 -4.71
C GLU A 207 -11.59 -1.59 -5.16
N HIS A 208 -12.54 -0.65 -5.30
CA HIS A 208 -13.87 -0.90 -5.87
C HIS A 208 -13.96 -0.51 -7.34
N ARG A 209 -13.21 0.51 -7.76
CA ARG A 209 -13.18 1.04 -9.13
C ARG A 209 -12.10 0.36 -9.93
N LEU A 210 -12.42 -0.72 -10.64
CA LEU A 210 -11.41 -1.55 -11.31
C LEU A 210 -10.96 -1.02 -12.67
N TYR A 211 -11.76 -0.16 -13.33
CA TYR A 211 -11.57 0.24 -14.71
C TYR A 211 -10.18 0.83 -15.04
N TYR A 212 -9.55 1.50 -14.08
CA TYR A 212 -8.23 2.11 -14.28
C TYR A 212 -7.06 1.17 -13.94
N LEU A 213 -7.33 0.01 -13.35
CA LEU A 213 -6.32 -0.96 -12.91
C LEU A 213 -6.17 -2.15 -13.86
N THR A 214 -7.12 -2.35 -14.79
CA THR A 214 -7.17 -3.54 -15.68
C THR A 214 -5.91 -3.75 -16.51
N ASP A 215 -5.25 -2.67 -16.95
CA ASP A 215 -4.01 -2.73 -17.73
C ASP A 215 -2.76 -2.90 -16.85
N LEU A 216 -2.89 -2.69 -15.55
CA LEU A 216 -1.77 -2.74 -14.59
C LEU A 216 -1.74 -4.03 -13.79
N ALA A 217 -2.91 -4.59 -13.46
CA ALA A 217 -3.00 -5.75 -12.60
C ALA A 217 -2.45 -7.00 -13.29
N ASP A 218 -1.68 -7.79 -12.54
CA ASP A 218 -1.30 -9.14 -12.94
C ASP A 218 -2.36 -10.15 -12.46
N ARG A 219 -2.99 -9.85 -11.31
CA ARG A 219 -3.97 -10.73 -10.67
C ARG A 219 -5.02 -9.94 -9.89
N PHE A 220 -6.24 -10.45 -9.91
CA PHE A 220 -7.38 -9.95 -9.14
C PHE A 220 -7.85 -11.00 -8.14
N LEU A 221 -8.20 -10.58 -6.94
CA LEU A 221 -8.84 -11.39 -5.91
C LEU A 221 -10.18 -10.77 -5.55
N TYR A 222 -11.25 -11.54 -5.70
CA TYR A 222 -12.58 -11.15 -5.22
C TYR A 222 -12.80 -11.67 -3.81
N MET A 223 -13.07 -10.74 -2.90
CA MET A 223 -13.33 -11.03 -1.50
C MET A 223 -14.82 -10.87 -1.17
N GLU A 224 -15.35 -11.80 -0.42
CA GLU A 224 -16.70 -11.75 0.11
C GLU A 224 -16.73 -12.42 1.49
N ASN A 225 -17.41 -11.75 2.44
CA ASN A 225 -17.55 -12.25 3.82
C ASN A 225 -16.23 -12.73 4.43
N GLY A 226 -15.18 -11.93 4.35
CA GLY A 226 -13.88 -12.22 4.94
C GLY A 226 -13.03 -13.30 4.24
N SER A 227 -13.47 -13.83 3.10
CA SER A 227 -12.76 -14.89 2.39
C SER A 227 -12.49 -14.53 0.93
N ILE A 228 -11.42 -15.06 0.35
CA ILE A 228 -11.19 -15.03 -1.09
C ILE A 228 -12.12 -16.05 -1.74
N LYS A 229 -12.99 -15.60 -2.65
CA LYS A 229 -13.97 -16.44 -3.36
C LYS A 229 -13.52 -16.80 -4.76
N GLU A 230 -12.91 -15.83 -5.44
CA GLU A 230 -12.46 -16.01 -6.81
C GLU A 230 -11.11 -15.34 -7.00
N GLU A 231 -10.34 -15.91 -7.89
CA GLU A 231 -9.03 -15.40 -8.33
C GLU A 231 -8.94 -15.52 -9.85
N TRP A 232 -8.46 -14.46 -10.50
CA TRP A 232 -8.16 -14.51 -11.94
C TRP A 232 -6.95 -13.66 -12.28
N THR A 233 -6.20 -14.08 -13.29
CA THR A 233 -5.06 -13.36 -13.88
C THR A 233 -5.53 -12.50 -15.04
N ALA A 234 -4.91 -11.33 -15.22
CA ALA A 234 -5.19 -10.41 -16.34
C ALA A 234 -4.60 -10.89 -17.67
#